data_579a00f2913d555b643f9012bd827f1e
#
_entry.id   579a00f2913d555b643f9012bd827f1e
#
_cell.length_a   1.000
_cell.length_b   1.000
_cell.length_c   1.000
_cell.angle_alpha   90.00
_cell.angle_beta   90.00
_cell.angle_gamma   90.00
#
_symmetry.space_group_name_H-M   'P 1'
#
loop_
_entity.id
_entity.type
_entity.pdbx_description
1 polymer ?
#
loop_
_entity_poly.entity_id
_entity_poly.type
_entity_poly.pdbx_seq_one_letter_code
_entity_poly.pdbx_strand_id
1 'polypeptide(L)'
;MVSRIFLLLVLLFTTITVAQEIPPTYEQDPFRQLDELLPTPSDYRAASGAPGHRYWQQRADYDINVRLVEDRNALIGEETITYHNNSPMPLEYLWVQLDQNRFEPDSRDTTTRTTPPLKQFTYKYLGELLIREDFQGGHKITKVTDADDKPLDHAVIETMLRIDLPKSLPSGGQ
;
A
#
# COMPACT_ATOMS: atom_id res chain seq x y z
N MET A 1 50.11 46.86 -4.77
CA MET A 1 49.03 46.50 -5.73
C MET A 1 48.45 45.13 -5.53
N VAL A 2 49.18 44.15 -5.05
CA VAL A 2 48.75 42.77 -4.85
C VAL A 2 47.70 42.60 -3.71
N SER A 3 47.77 43.42 -2.65
CA SER A 3 46.89 43.34 -1.49
C SER A 3 45.41 43.72 -1.75
N ARG A 4 45.16 44.58 -2.75
CA ARG A 4 43.78 45.03 -3.08
C ARG A 4 43.04 44.00 -3.96
N ILE A 5 43.77 43.22 -4.77
CA ILE A 5 43.20 42.17 -5.62
C ILE A 5 42.81 40.97 -4.75
N PHE A 6 43.54 40.68 -3.69
CA PHE A 6 43.23 39.60 -2.77
C PHE A 6 41.94 39.86 -1.97
N LEU A 7 41.71 41.13 -1.59
CA LEU A 7 40.50 41.52 -0.88
C LEU A 7 39.24 41.44 -1.77
N LEU A 8 39.35 41.69 -3.07
CA LEU A 8 38.27 41.59 -4.02
C LEU A 8 37.91 40.11 -4.35
N LEU A 9 38.92 39.23 -4.33
CA LEU A 9 38.72 37.81 -4.57
C LEU A 9 38.02 37.10 -3.39
N VAL A 10 38.28 37.57 -2.15
CA VAL A 10 37.63 37.01 -0.95
C VAL A 10 36.17 37.49 -0.85
N LEU A 11 35.84 38.64 -1.37
CA LEU A 11 34.46 39.17 -1.39
C LEU A 11 33.58 38.49 -2.44
N LEU A 12 34.16 37.85 -3.45
CA LEU A 12 33.40 37.13 -4.48
C LEU A 12 33.00 35.69 -4.06
N PHE A 13 33.56 35.15 -2.97
CA PHE A 13 33.32 33.80 -2.53
C PHE A 13 32.31 33.64 -1.40
N THR A 14 31.67 34.74 -0.95
CA THR A 14 30.72 34.69 0.19
C THR A 14 29.25 34.79 -0.18
N THR A 15 28.87 34.52 -1.43
CA THR A 15 27.48 34.21 -1.73
C THR A 15 27.27 32.70 -1.63
N ILE A 16 27.38 32.14 -0.42
CA ILE A 16 26.72 30.88 -0.10
C ILE A 16 25.24 31.22 -0.18
N THR A 17 24.62 30.85 -1.29
CA THR A 17 23.18 30.75 -1.37
C THR A 17 22.81 29.60 -0.41
N VAL A 18 22.48 29.92 0.82
CA VAL A 18 21.74 29.01 1.69
C VAL A 18 20.44 28.77 0.95
N ALA A 19 20.33 27.63 0.30
CA ALA A 19 19.04 27.11 -0.13
C ALA A 19 18.22 27.06 1.16
N GLN A 20 17.29 27.96 1.30
CA GLN A 20 16.33 27.93 2.37
C GLN A 20 15.55 26.65 2.14
N GLU A 21 15.83 25.61 2.95
CA GLU A 21 14.91 24.50 3.08
C GLU A 21 13.58 25.11 3.52
N ILE A 22 12.64 25.16 2.59
CA ILE A 22 11.26 25.51 2.92
C ILE A 22 10.83 24.43 3.88
N PRO A 23 10.60 24.73 5.16
CA PRO A 23 10.15 23.71 6.09
C PRO A 23 8.84 23.14 5.51
N PRO A 24 8.59 21.84 5.62
CA PRO A 24 7.36 21.23 5.17
C PRO A 24 6.21 21.75 6.07
N THR A 25 5.77 22.97 5.82
CA THR A 25 4.57 23.54 6.45
C THR A 25 3.30 22.80 6.04
N TYR A 26 3.43 21.90 5.09
CA TYR A 26 2.33 21.15 4.52
C TYR A 26 1.70 20.11 5.46
N GLU A 27 2.42 19.60 6.43
CA GLU A 27 1.88 18.56 7.32
C GLU A 27 0.97 19.11 8.43
N GLN A 28 1.00 20.43 8.67
CA GLN A 28 0.27 21.06 9.78
C GLN A 28 -0.95 21.87 9.35
N ASP A 29 -1.20 22.02 8.05
CA ASP A 29 -2.36 22.74 7.56
C ASP A 29 -3.57 21.82 7.41
N PRO A 30 -4.64 21.98 8.24
CA PRO A 30 -5.85 21.18 8.14
C PRO A 30 -6.63 21.41 6.82
N PHE A 31 -6.33 22.47 6.08
CA PHE A 31 -6.94 22.81 4.80
C PHE A 31 -6.07 22.48 3.58
N ARG A 32 -4.95 21.82 3.78
CA ARG A 32 -4.00 21.45 2.72
C ARG A 32 -4.67 20.86 1.48
N GLN A 33 -5.69 20.03 1.66
CA GLN A 33 -6.40 19.38 0.55
C GLN A 33 -7.18 20.38 -0.34
N LEU A 34 -7.46 21.57 0.16
CA LEU A 34 -8.16 22.62 -0.59
C LEU A 34 -7.21 23.46 -1.44
N ASP A 35 -5.95 23.59 -1.03
CA ASP A 35 -4.94 24.39 -1.70
C ASP A 35 -4.09 23.58 -2.70
N GLU A 36 -3.96 22.27 -2.51
CA GLU A 36 -3.13 21.40 -3.34
C GLU A 36 -3.93 20.86 -4.52
N LEU A 37 -3.89 21.54 -5.64
CA LEU A 37 -4.62 21.16 -6.85
C LEU A 37 -3.99 19.96 -7.56
N LEU A 38 -2.67 19.85 -7.59
CA LEU A 38 -1.95 18.78 -8.27
C LEU A 38 -0.59 18.52 -7.59
N PRO A 39 -0.12 17.27 -7.56
CA PRO A 39 1.21 16.97 -7.04
C PRO A 39 2.29 17.63 -7.91
N THR A 40 3.41 18.01 -7.28
CA THR A 40 4.57 18.53 -8.00
C THR A 40 5.08 17.52 -9.03
N PRO A 41 5.31 17.93 -10.28
CA PRO A 41 5.83 17.02 -11.30
C PRO A 41 7.24 16.53 -10.95
N SER A 42 7.53 15.30 -11.33
CA SER A 42 8.83 14.64 -11.15
C SER A 42 9.24 13.92 -12.44
N ASP A 43 10.45 13.34 -12.46
CA ASP A 43 10.89 12.51 -13.59
C ASP A 43 10.01 11.26 -13.79
N TYR A 44 9.29 10.84 -12.77
CA TYR A 44 8.44 9.64 -12.77
C TYR A 44 7.00 9.94 -13.18
N ARG A 45 6.48 11.12 -12.80
CA ARG A 45 5.10 11.52 -13.10
C ARG A 45 5.00 13.02 -13.36
N ALA A 46 4.23 13.38 -14.37
CA ALA A 46 3.80 14.75 -14.60
C ALA A 46 2.80 15.21 -13.53
N ALA A 47 2.56 16.52 -13.41
CA ALA A 47 1.55 17.07 -12.50
C ALA A 47 0.13 16.52 -12.76
N SER A 48 -0.20 16.16 -14.00
CA SER A 48 -1.45 15.51 -14.38
C SER A 48 -1.54 14.02 -13.99
N GLY A 49 -0.46 13.45 -13.39
CA GLY A 49 -0.34 12.02 -13.11
C GLY A 49 0.13 11.16 -14.29
N ALA A 50 0.30 11.72 -15.47
CA ALA A 50 0.81 10.98 -16.63
C ALA A 50 2.24 10.47 -16.38
N PRO A 51 2.61 9.28 -16.94
CA PRO A 51 3.96 8.73 -16.81
C PRO A 51 5.02 9.69 -17.33
N GLY A 52 6.10 9.89 -16.56
CA GLY A 52 7.30 10.60 -16.96
C GLY A 52 8.31 9.67 -17.65
N HIS A 53 9.46 10.22 -18.06
CA HIS A 53 10.49 9.45 -18.78
C HIS A 53 11.22 8.40 -17.92
N ARG A 54 11.12 8.49 -16.60
CA ARG A 54 11.65 7.52 -15.62
C ARG A 54 10.55 6.71 -14.93
N TYR A 55 9.37 6.67 -15.51
CA TYR A 55 8.26 5.92 -14.95
C TYR A 55 8.58 4.43 -14.84
N TRP A 56 8.16 3.80 -13.75
CA TRP A 56 8.31 2.38 -13.48
C TRP A 56 7.01 1.80 -12.91
N GLN A 57 6.84 0.50 -13.07
CA GLN A 57 5.77 -0.28 -12.42
C GLN A 57 6.36 -1.53 -11.80
N GLN A 58 5.86 -1.87 -10.63
CA GLN A 58 6.13 -3.16 -10.01
C GLN A 58 5.46 -4.27 -10.83
N ARG A 59 6.03 -5.46 -10.72
CA ARG A 59 5.47 -6.67 -11.33
C ARG A 59 5.35 -7.75 -10.26
N ALA A 60 4.24 -8.46 -10.27
CA ALA A 60 4.02 -9.65 -9.48
C ALA A 60 3.48 -10.75 -10.40
N ASP A 61 4.13 -11.90 -10.39
CA ASP A 61 3.68 -13.09 -11.08
C ASP A 61 3.10 -14.05 -10.03
N TYR A 62 1.98 -14.66 -10.34
CA TYR A 62 1.22 -15.51 -9.42
C TYR A 62 1.12 -16.93 -9.95
N ASP A 63 1.40 -17.90 -9.09
CA ASP A 63 1.09 -19.31 -9.31
C ASP A 63 0.12 -19.74 -8.20
N ILE A 64 -1.13 -20.03 -8.58
CA ILE A 64 -2.23 -20.24 -7.66
C ILE A 64 -2.81 -21.63 -7.86
N ASN A 65 -2.83 -22.43 -6.79
CA ASN A 65 -3.44 -23.73 -6.74
C ASN A 65 -4.60 -23.72 -5.74
N VAL A 66 -5.83 -23.92 -6.22
CA VAL A 66 -7.06 -23.79 -5.42
C VAL A 66 -7.94 -25.00 -5.59
N ARG A 67 -8.52 -25.47 -4.48
CA ARG A 67 -9.50 -26.54 -4.43
C ARG A 67 -10.77 -26.07 -3.71
N LEU A 68 -11.92 -26.27 -4.36
CA LEU A 68 -13.22 -26.09 -3.75
C LEU A 68 -13.56 -27.31 -2.87
N VAL A 69 -13.98 -27.06 -1.65
CA VAL A 69 -14.51 -28.05 -0.70
C VAL A 69 -15.99 -27.78 -0.50
N GLU A 70 -16.83 -28.41 -1.32
CA GLU A 70 -18.26 -28.16 -1.38
C GLU A 70 -18.97 -28.40 -0.04
N ASP A 71 -18.65 -29.50 0.65
CA ASP A 71 -19.25 -29.88 1.94
C ASP A 71 -19.03 -28.81 3.04
N ARG A 72 -18.06 -27.94 2.87
CA ARG A 72 -17.70 -26.87 3.84
C ARG A 72 -17.93 -25.48 3.31
N ASN A 73 -18.37 -25.33 2.05
CA ASN A 73 -18.44 -24.06 1.35
C ASN A 73 -17.13 -23.28 1.45
N ALA A 74 -15.99 -23.95 1.29
CA ALA A 74 -14.68 -23.38 1.51
C ALA A 74 -13.77 -23.57 0.30
N LEU A 75 -12.89 -22.61 0.08
CA LEU A 75 -11.73 -22.73 -0.81
C LEU A 75 -10.48 -23.00 0.02
N ILE A 76 -9.71 -24.00 -0.37
CA ILE A 76 -8.38 -24.25 0.20
C ILE A 76 -7.39 -24.08 -0.93
N GLY A 77 -6.39 -23.24 -0.71
CA GLY A 77 -5.41 -22.95 -1.74
C GLY A 77 -4.07 -22.51 -1.19
N GLU A 78 -3.11 -22.54 -2.07
CA GLU A 78 -1.78 -22.00 -1.90
C GLU A 78 -1.45 -21.10 -3.10
N GLU A 79 -0.65 -20.10 -2.84
CA GLU A 79 -0.26 -19.10 -3.82
C GLU A 79 1.23 -18.82 -3.67
N THR A 80 1.95 -18.85 -4.79
CA THR A 80 3.33 -18.40 -4.87
C THR A 80 3.38 -17.09 -5.62
N ILE A 81 3.92 -16.06 -5.00
CA ILE A 81 4.06 -14.73 -5.57
C ILE A 81 5.53 -14.47 -5.88
N THR A 82 5.87 -14.30 -7.15
CA THR A 82 7.18 -13.82 -7.56
C THR A 82 7.10 -12.31 -7.78
N TYR A 83 7.67 -11.55 -6.84
CA TYR A 83 7.61 -10.10 -6.87
C TYR A 83 8.88 -9.50 -7.43
N HIS A 84 8.75 -8.62 -8.45
CA HIS A 84 9.86 -7.94 -9.11
C HIS A 84 9.89 -6.47 -8.70
N ASN A 85 10.95 -6.07 -8.02
CA ASN A 85 11.13 -4.68 -7.61
C ASN A 85 11.72 -3.84 -8.75
N ASN A 86 10.87 -3.25 -9.57
CA ASN A 86 11.28 -2.34 -10.65
C ASN A 86 11.44 -0.89 -10.19
N SER A 87 11.21 -0.61 -8.88
CA SER A 87 11.42 0.73 -8.34
C SER A 87 12.92 1.05 -8.19
N PRO A 88 13.30 2.33 -8.14
CA PRO A 88 14.67 2.73 -7.87
C PRO A 88 15.11 2.53 -6.42
N MET A 89 14.18 2.17 -5.53
CA MET A 89 14.43 2.02 -4.09
C MET A 89 14.30 0.56 -3.64
N PRO A 90 15.06 0.12 -2.63
CA PRO A 90 14.87 -1.18 -2.03
C PRO A 90 13.54 -1.22 -1.26
N LEU A 91 12.96 -2.43 -1.16
CA LEU A 91 11.74 -2.68 -0.40
C LEU A 91 12.06 -3.51 0.84
N GLU A 92 11.51 -3.12 1.97
CA GLU A 92 11.69 -3.82 3.25
C GLU A 92 10.48 -4.69 3.59
N TYR A 93 9.33 -4.40 3.01
CA TYR A 93 8.08 -5.13 3.20
C TYR A 93 7.22 -5.09 1.95
N LEU A 94 6.27 -6.01 1.88
CA LEU A 94 5.25 -6.06 0.83
C LEU A 94 3.85 -5.98 1.46
N TRP A 95 2.91 -5.44 0.70
CA TRP A 95 1.50 -5.47 1.02
C TRP A 95 0.76 -6.37 0.03
N VAL A 96 -0.04 -7.29 0.56
CA VAL A 96 -0.94 -8.13 -0.22
C VAL A 96 -2.37 -7.80 0.19
N GLN A 97 -3.25 -7.66 -0.79
CA GLN A 97 -4.64 -7.32 -0.55
C GLN A 97 -5.47 -8.57 -0.28
N LEU A 98 -6.25 -8.54 0.79
CA LEU A 98 -7.12 -9.62 1.25
C LEU A 98 -8.59 -9.17 1.21
N ASP A 99 -9.12 -8.94 0.02
CA ASP A 99 -10.46 -8.36 -0.19
C ASP A 99 -11.58 -9.10 0.53
N GLN A 100 -11.45 -10.43 0.67
CA GLN A 100 -12.47 -11.26 1.29
C GLN A 100 -12.58 -11.03 2.81
N ASN A 101 -11.57 -10.45 3.47
CA ASN A 101 -11.62 -10.15 4.91
C ASN A 101 -12.70 -9.12 5.26
N ARG A 102 -13.18 -8.35 4.29
CA ARG A 102 -14.35 -7.49 4.49
C ARG A 102 -15.60 -8.26 4.91
N PHE A 103 -15.66 -9.56 4.63
CA PHE A 103 -16.78 -10.44 4.95
C PHE A 103 -16.55 -11.26 6.23
N GLU A 104 -15.47 -10.98 6.97
CA GLU A 104 -15.31 -11.55 8.30
C GLU A 104 -16.41 -11.04 9.24
N PRO A 105 -16.88 -11.86 10.19
CA PRO A 105 -17.96 -11.47 11.10
C PRO A 105 -17.67 -10.22 11.91
N ASP A 106 -16.42 -10.00 12.31
CA ASP A 106 -15.92 -8.87 13.09
C ASP A 106 -15.24 -7.78 12.24
N SER A 107 -15.33 -7.88 10.90
CA SER A 107 -14.77 -6.88 10.01
C SER A 107 -15.37 -5.50 10.26
N ARG A 108 -14.60 -4.48 9.95
CA ARG A 108 -15.07 -3.09 10.06
C ARG A 108 -16.29 -2.83 9.18
N ASP A 109 -16.33 -3.42 7.97
CA ASP A 109 -17.49 -3.32 7.07
C ASP A 109 -18.76 -3.89 7.72
N THR A 110 -18.63 -4.99 8.45
CA THR A 110 -19.76 -5.63 9.15
C THR A 110 -20.16 -4.85 10.40
N THR A 111 -19.20 -4.43 11.23
CA THR A 111 -19.47 -3.78 12.53
C THR A 111 -19.92 -2.33 12.40
N THR A 112 -19.55 -1.61 11.33
CA THR A 112 -19.93 -0.22 11.09
C THR A 112 -21.12 -0.06 10.15
N ARG A 113 -21.64 -1.16 9.61
CA ARG A 113 -22.78 -1.12 8.68
C ARG A 113 -24.02 -0.65 9.37
N THR A 114 -24.56 0.48 8.93
CA THR A 114 -25.87 0.97 9.41
C THR A 114 -26.99 0.20 8.72
N THR A 115 -27.87 -0.37 9.51
CA THR A 115 -29.10 -0.96 8.97
C THR A 115 -30.01 0.16 8.48
N PRO A 116 -30.42 0.16 7.20
CA PRO A 116 -31.37 1.17 6.73
C PRO A 116 -32.69 1.05 7.52
N PRO A 117 -33.39 2.16 7.78
CA PRO A 117 -34.67 2.12 8.47
C PRO A 117 -35.67 1.31 7.63
N LEU A 118 -35.97 0.11 8.09
CA LEU A 118 -36.89 -0.81 7.42
C LEU A 118 -38.33 -0.40 7.81
N LYS A 119 -39.06 0.11 6.84
CA LYS A 119 -40.50 0.37 6.99
C LYS A 119 -41.29 -0.94 6.98
N GLN A 120 -40.78 -1.99 6.38
CA GLN A 120 -41.42 -3.30 6.32
C GLN A 120 -40.33 -4.40 6.31
N PHE A 121 -40.60 -5.44 7.10
CA PHE A 121 -39.75 -6.65 7.12
C PHE A 121 -40.41 -7.71 6.23
N THR A 122 -39.71 -8.12 5.16
CA THR A 122 -40.19 -9.20 4.28
C THR A 122 -39.49 -10.52 4.65
N TYR A 123 -40.17 -11.64 4.43
CA TYR A 123 -39.54 -12.98 4.61
C TYR A 123 -38.30 -13.17 3.75
N LYS A 124 -38.25 -12.60 2.54
CA LYS A 124 -37.08 -12.60 1.68
C LYS A 124 -35.89 -11.91 2.35
N TYR A 125 -36.12 -10.73 2.89
CA TYR A 125 -35.06 -9.97 3.57
C TYR A 125 -34.55 -10.69 4.83
N LEU A 126 -35.46 -11.31 5.59
CA LEU A 126 -35.09 -12.13 6.74
C LEU A 126 -34.21 -13.31 6.31
N GLY A 127 -34.56 -14.01 5.22
CA GLY A 127 -33.76 -15.09 4.67
C GLY A 127 -32.34 -14.64 4.25
N GLU A 128 -32.23 -13.47 3.63
CA GLU A 128 -30.94 -12.89 3.25
C GLU A 128 -30.08 -12.53 4.46
N LEU A 129 -30.69 -12.03 5.54
CA LEU A 129 -29.97 -11.76 6.78
C LEU A 129 -29.44 -13.03 7.44
N LEU A 130 -30.27 -14.08 7.55
CA LEU A 130 -29.88 -15.35 8.17
C LEU A 130 -28.73 -16.04 7.40
N ILE A 131 -28.77 -16.00 6.07
CA ILE A 131 -27.66 -16.51 5.25
C ILE A 131 -26.36 -15.76 5.51
N ARG A 132 -26.43 -14.46 5.77
CA ARG A 132 -25.25 -13.64 6.06
C ARG A 132 -24.67 -13.89 7.45
N GLU A 133 -25.54 -14.15 8.45
CA GLU A 133 -25.07 -14.44 9.82
C GLU A 133 -24.27 -15.74 9.90
N ASP A 134 -24.62 -16.75 9.08
CA ASP A 134 -23.93 -18.02 9.04
C ASP A 134 -22.65 -17.99 8.18
N PHE A 135 -22.43 -16.93 7.41
CA PHE A 135 -21.28 -16.85 6.51
C PHE A 135 -20.02 -16.43 7.26
N GLN A 136 -19.08 -17.37 7.37
CA GLN A 136 -17.74 -17.18 7.95
C GLN A 136 -16.74 -16.82 6.87
N GLY A 137 -16.89 -15.64 6.28
CA GLY A 137 -16.00 -15.15 5.21
C GLY A 137 -14.59 -14.83 5.71
N GLY A 138 -13.75 -14.35 4.77
CA GLY A 138 -12.38 -13.92 5.03
C GLY A 138 -11.33 -14.98 4.72
N HIS A 139 -10.08 -14.53 4.69
CA HIS A 139 -8.90 -15.38 4.51
C HIS A 139 -8.38 -15.85 5.85
N LYS A 140 -8.24 -17.15 6.02
CA LYS A 140 -7.57 -17.76 7.18
C LYS A 140 -6.18 -18.21 6.77
N ILE A 141 -5.23 -17.29 6.85
CA ILE A 141 -3.83 -17.52 6.47
C ILE A 141 -3.21 -18.46 7.49
N THR A 142 -2.72 -19.59 7.02
CA THR A 142 -2.10 -20.62 7.87
C THR A 142 -0.57 -20.55 7.85
N LYS A 143 0.01 -20.08 6.76
CA LYS A 143 1.46 -20.05 6.58
C LYS A 143 1.83 -18.94 5.59
N VAL A 144 2.87 -18.19 5.89
CA VAL A 144 3.56 -17.27 4.96
C VAL A 144 5.04 -17.58 5.03
N THR A 145 5.67 -17.89 3.90
CA THR A 145 7.09 -18.28 3.84
C THR A 145 7.80 -17.64 2.67
N ASP A 146 9.12 -17.63 2.72
CA ASP A 146 9.96 -17.33 1.59
C ASP A 146 10.12 -18.54 0.64
N ALA A 147 10.92 -18.38 -0.42
CA ALA A 147 11.21 -19.43 -1.40
C ALA A 147 11.98 -20.64 -0.82
N ASP A 148 12.60 -20.50 0.35
CA ASP A 148 13.30 -21.56 1.06
C ASP A 148 12.41 -22.24 2.13
N ASP A 149 11.09 -22.00 2.11
CA ASP A 149 10.12 -22.46 3.10
C ASP A 149 10.32 -21.93 4.54
N LYS A 150 11.11 -20.87 4.71
CA LYS A 150 11.31 -20.24 6.01
C LYS A 150 10.12 -19.31 6.30
N PRO A 151 9.59 -19.31 7.53
CA PRO A 151 8.49 -18.45 7.90
C PRO A 151 8.90 -16.96 7.80
N LEU A 152 7.98 -16.15 7.28
CA LEU A 152 8.10 -14.70 7.21
C LEU A 152 7.25 -14.04 8.29
N ASP A 153 7.79 -13.00 8.90
CA ASP A 153 7.04 -12.15 9.81
C ASP A 153 5.96 -11.42 9.00
N HIS A 154 4.73 -11.50 9.49
CA HIS A 154 3.60 -10.88 8.81
C HIS A 154 2.51 -10.45 9.78
N ALA A 155 1.68 -9.51 9.35
CA ALA A 155 0.52 -9.04 10.09
C ALA A 155 -0.67 -8.82 9.16
N VAL A 156 -1.83 -9.34 9.57
CA VAL A 156 -3.09 -9.05 8.89
C VAL A 156 -3.72 -7.82 9.56
N ILE A 157 -4.00 -6.80 8.75
CA ILE A 157 -4.63 -5.56 9.19
C ILE A 157 -5.86 -5.36 8.30
N GLU A 158 -7.01 -5.74 8.80
CA GLU A 158 -8.27 -5.72 8.04
C GLU A 158 -8.13 -6.46 6.69
N THR A 159 -8.24 -5.76 5.57
CA THR A 159 -8.12 -6.31 4.22
C THR A 159 -6.70 -6.28 3.66
N MET A 160 -5.70 -6.06 4.49
CA MET A 160 -4.31 -5.97 4.06
C MET A 160 -3.44 -6.95 4.86
N LEU A 161 -2.58 -7.67 4.16
CA LEU A 161 -1.51 -8.48 4.73
C LEU A 161 -0.18 -7.78 4.50
N ARG A 162 0.49 -7.39 5.57
CA ARG A 162 1.87 -6.93 5.54
C ARG A 162 2.80 -8.12 5.72
N ILE A 163 3.81 -8.21 4.86
CA ILE A 163 4.86 -9.23 4.93
C ILE A 163 6.19 -8.48 5.07
N ASP A 164 6.88 -8.67 6.18
CA ASP A 164 8.19 -8.09 6.42
C ASP A 164 9.28 -8.99 5.79
N LEU A 165 10.11 -8.39 4.96
CA LEU A 165 11.17 -9.13 4.26
C LEU A 165 12.39 -9.27 5.18
N PRO A 166 12.94 -10.47 5.38
CA PRO A 166 14.11 -10.68 6.25
C PRO A 166 15.37 -9.99 5.73
N LYS A 167 15.37 -9.65 4.45
CA LYS A 167 16.38 -8.87 3.77
C LYS A 167 15.70 -7.97 2.76
N SER A 168 16.11 -6.70 2.71
CA SER A 168 15.51 -5.76 1.77
C SER A 168 15.69 -6.23 0.32
N LEU A 169 14.62 -6.12 -0.46
CA LEU A 169 14.61 -6.46 -1.88
C LEU A 169 15.17 -5.28 -2.68
N PRO A 170 16.38 -5.39 -3.27
CA PRO A 170 17.01 -4.28 -3.98
C PRO A 170 16.24 -3.91 -5.25
N SER A 171 16.54 -2.74 -5.80
CA SER A 171 16.10 -2.35 -7.14
C SER A 171 16.55 -3.37 -8.18
N GLY A 172 15.63 -3.82 -9.03
CA GLY A 172 15.87 -4.87 -10.04
C GLY A 172 15.92 -6.30 -9.46
N GLY A 173 15.69 -6.48 -8.16
CA GLY A 173 15.63 -7.79 -7.51
C GLY A 173 14.26 -8.45 -7.60
N GLN A 174 14.23 -9.72 -7.27
CA GLN A 174 13.00 -10.51 -7.14
C GLN A 174 13.11 -11.43 -5.94
#